data_c767424337e3189159983d93b30b380a
#
_entry.id   c767424337e3189159983d93b30b380a
#
_cell.length_a   1.000
_cell.length_b   1.000
_cell.length_c   1.000
_cell.angle_alpha   90.00
_cell.angle_beta   90.00
_cell.angle_gamma   90.00
#
_symmetry.space_group_name_H-M   'P 1'
#
loop_
_entity.id
_entity.type
_entity.pdbx_description
1 polymer ?
#
loop_
_entity_poly.entity_id
_entity_poly.type
_entity_poly.pdbx_seq_one_letter_code
_entity_poly.pdbx_strand_id
1 'polypeptide(L)'
;MEEGLISKLLVNLSSYLQRENKEDKLNITEEEIELILDVSEKEGIIDEEESDMLHSILRFKKIIIRETMTPRTEIAALEKSSTIEDVLRIANTEKYSRIPIYEENIDNVVGILYLRDLLKYWGGKSESITIMDICRKPYFVPETKNIEELFKEFKQKKTHMAIVIDEYGGTAGIVTFEDILEEIVGDIQDEYDSDEEEIFKVSENAFVVDARIDIDEFDDYFETELPREKYETLGGFICHLTGKVPEVGESVTFENFKFEISKGSERKIDKIKVFVDKYPEAEDYKED
;
A
#
# COMPACT_ATOMS: atom_id res chain seq x y z
N MET A 1 -22.80 -22.53 11.44
CA MET A 1 -23.18 -22.23 10.03
C MET A 1 -22.17 -22.85 9.05
N GLU A 2 -20.89 -22.95 9.38
CA GLU A 2 -19.81 -23.50 8.55
C GLU A 2 -19.96 -24.99 8.22
N GLU A 3 -20.32 -25.84 9.19
CA GLU A 3 -20.50 -27.30 8.95
C GLU A 3 -21.56 -27.62 7.88
N GLY A 4 -22.60 -26.78 7.76
CA GLY A 4 -23.67 -26.96 6.76
C GLY A 4 -23.23 -26.63 5.33
N LEU A 5 -22.29 -25.68 5.16
CA LEU A 5 -21.75 -25.30 3.86
C LEU A 5 -20.71 -26.30 3.35
N ILE A 6 -19.81 -26.74 4.21
CA ILE A 6 -18.81 -27.79 3.89
C ILE A 6 -19.51 -29.09 3.48
N SER A 7 -20.56 -29.50 4.21
CA SER A 7 -21.33 -30.69 3.85
C SER A 7 -22.07 -30.54 2.50
N LYS A 8 -22.56 -29.35 2.17
CA LYS A 8 -23.14 -29.03 0.85
C LYS A 8 -22.11 -29.11 -0.28
N LEU A 9 -20.92 -28.54 -0.05
CA LEU A 9 -19.81 -28.55 -1.01
C LEU A 9 -19.34 -29.99 -1.29
N LEU A 10 -19.17 -30.81 -0.25
CA LEU A 10 -18.80 -32.21 -0.38
C LEU A 10 -19.89 -33.02 -1.10
N VAL A 11 -21.16 -32.75 -0.84
CA VAL A 11 -22.28 -33.39 -1.55
C VAL A 11 -22.33 -32.98 -3.02
N ASN A 12 -22.10 -31.69 -3.34
CA ASN A 12 -22.05 -31.21 -4.71
C ASN A 12 -20.84 -31.81 -5.46
N LEU A 13 -19.66 -31.81 -4.84
CA LEU A 13 -18.44 -32.40 -5.41
C LEU A 13 -18.59 -33.93 -5.62
N SER A 14 -19.15 -34.65 -4.63
CA SER A 14 -19.39 -36.10 -4.74
C SER A 14 -20.45 -36.42 -5.82
N SER A 15 -21.48 -35.62 -5.94
CA SER A 15 -22.51 -35.78 -6.98
C SER A 15 -21.96 -35.51 -8.38
N TYR A 16 -20.99 -34.59 -8.51
CA TYR A 16 -20.30 -34.31 -9.77
C TYR A 16 -19.36 -35.45 -10.18
N LEU A 17 -18.56 -35.97 -9.23
CA LEU A 17 -17.66 -37.10 -9.49
C LEU A 17 -18.39 -38.41 -9.82
N GLN A 18 -19.68 -38.52 -9.45
CA GLN A 18 -20.52 -39.70 -9.75
C GLN A 18 -21.31 -39.56 -11.06
N ARG A 19 -21.36 -38.38 -11.72
CA ARG A 19 -22.03 -38.17 -13.00
C ARG A 19 -21.04 -38.29 -14.18
N GLU A 20 -20.84 -39.50 -14.64
CA GLU A 20 -20.38 -39.72 -16.01
C GLU A 20 -21.46 -39.23 -16.99
N ASN A 21 -21.13 -38.22 -17.80
CA ASN A 21 -21.92 -37.64 -18.90
C ASN A 21 -23.13 -36.76 -18.53
N LYS A 22 -22.89 -35.45 -18.40
CA LYS A 22 -23.66 -34.34 -19.03
C LYS A 22 -23.02 -33.00 -18.69
N GLU A 23 -23.08 -32.06 -19.64
CA GLU A 23 -22.58 -30.67 -19.57
C GLU A 23 -23.33 -29.81 -18.49
N ASP A 24 -23.34 -30.25 -17.25
CA ASP A 24 -23.79 -29.41 -16.16
C ASP A 24 -22.57 -28.63 -15.66
N LYS A 25 -22.48 -27.33 -16.02
CA LYS A 25 -21.50 -26.41 -15.44
C LYS A 25 -21.66 -26.43 -13.93
N LEU A 26 -20.58 -26.70 -13.21
CA LEU A 26 -20.51 -26.45 -11.78
C LEU A 26 -20.79 -24.95 -11.59
N ASN A 27 -21.94 -24.61 -11.02
CA ASN A 27 -22.23 -23.26 -10.57
C ASN A 27 -21.60 -23.09 -9.17
N ILE A 28 -20.26 -22.96 -9.15
CA ILE A 28 -19.56 -22.59 -7.93
C ILE A 28 -19.80 -21.10 -7.71
N THR A 29 -20.29 -20.75 -6.53
CA THR A 29 -20.51 -19.37 -6.11
C THR A 29 -19.22 -18.74 -5.59
N GLU A 30 -19.13 -17.42 -5.56
CA GLU A 30 -17.98 -16.69 -5.00
C GLU A 30 -17.76 -17.06 -3.52
N GLU A 31 -18.83 -17.19 -2.75
CA GLU A 31 -18.81 -17.62 -1.34
C GLU A 31 -18.24 -19.04 -1.16
N GLU A 32 -18.51 -19.94 -2.12
CA GLU A 32 -17.93 -21.29 -2.11
C GLU A 32 -16.42 -21.28 -2.43
N ILE A 33 -15.97 -20.34 -3.27
CA ILE A 33 -14.53 -20.16 -3.55
C ILE A 33 -13.84 -19.58 -2.32
N GLU A 34 -14.38 -18.54 -1.69
CA GLU A 34 -13.83 -17.97 -0.46
C GLU A 34 -13.67 -19.04 0.62
N LEU A 35 -14.69 -19.89 0.83
CA LEU A 35 -14.61 -21.00 1.79
C LEU A 35 -13.49 -22.01 1.45
N ILE A 36 -13.27 -22.29 0.17
CA ILE A 36 -12.20 -23.21 -0.25
C ILE A 36 -10.83 -22.59 0.05
N LEU A 37 -10.67 -21.26 -0.15
CA LEU A 37 -9.43 -20.54 0.17
C LEU A 37 -9.15 -20.61 1.67
N ASP A 38 -10.14 -20.26 2.51
CA ASP A 38 -10.02 -20.32 3.98
C ASP A 38 -9.63 -21.70 4.50
N VAL A 39 -10.18 -22.78 3.91
CA VAL A 39 -9.83 -24.15 4.27
C VAL A 39 -8.41 -24.48 3.80
N SER A 40 -8.02 -24.04 2.61
CA SER A 40 -6.69 -24.32 2.05
C SER A 40 -5.58 -23.67 2.88
N GLU A 41 -5.82 -22.46 3.38
CA GLU A 41 -4.93 -21.76 4.30
C GLU A 41 -4.80 -22.49 5.64
N LYS A 42 -5.93 -22.87 6.28
CA LYS A 42 -5.95 -23.63 7.54
C LYS A 42 -5.27 -24.99 7.44
N GLU A 43 -5.29 -25.63 6.27
CA GLU A 43 -4.63 -26.91 6.00
C GLU A 43 -3.15 -26.74 5.57
N GLY A 44 -2.67 -25.49 5.45
CA GLY A 44 -1.30 -25.17 5.05
C GLY A 44 -0.99 -25.52 3.58
N ILE A 45 -2.01 -25.56 2.71
CA ILE A 45 -1.86 -25.78 1.26
C ILE A 45 -1.40 -24.49 0.57
N ILE A 46 -1.89 -23.34 1.05
CA ILE A 46 -1.50 -21.98 0.69
C ILE A 46 -1.10 -21.26 1.98
N ASP A 47 -0.18 -20.31 1.86
CA ASP A 47 0.18 -19.44 2.98
C ASP A 47 -0.79 -18.23 3.10
N GLU A 48 -0.64 -17.44 4.15
CA GLU A 48 -1.49 -16.29 4.43
C GLU A 48 -1.40 -15.23 3.32
N GLU A 49 -0.20 -14.95 2.78
CA GLU A 49 -0.02 -13.97 1.70
C GLU A 49 -0.70 -14.44 0.40
N GLU A 50 -0.56 -15.73 0.06
CA GLU A 50 -1.23 -16.33 -1.09
C GLU A 50 -2.76 -16.28 -0.93
N SER A 51 -3.28 -16.54 0.28
CA SER A 51 -4.70 -16.48 0.62
C SER A 51 -5.23 -15.05 0.45
N ASP A 52 -4.56 -14.05 1.01
CA ASP A 52 -4.94 -12.63 0.91
C ASP A 52 -4.95 -12.14 -0.53
N MET A 53 -3.94 -12.52 -1.32
CA MET A 53 -3.86 -12.18 -2.74
C MET A 53 -5.03 -12.79 -3.52
N LEU A 54 -5.40 -14.03 -3.27
CA LEU A 54 -6.53 -14.71 -3.91
C LEU A 54 -7.87 -14.06 -3.54
N HIS A 55 -8.06 -13.69 -2.28
CA HIS A 55 -9.22 -12.93 -1.82
C HIS A 55 -9.30 -11.54 -2.48
N SER A 56 -8.17 -10.86 -2.63
CA SER A 56 -8.08 -9.57 -3.32
C SER A 56 -8.46 -9.68 -4.79
N ILE A 57 -8.04 -10.74 -5.49
CA ILE A 57 -8.44 -11.01 -6.89
C ILE A 57 -9.97 -11.20 -7.02
N LEU A 58 -10.63 -11.87 -6.07
CA LEU A 58 -12.08 -12.02 -6.08
C LEU A 58 -12.80 -10.67 -5.91
N ARG A 59 -12.29 -9.81 -5.02
CA ARG A 59 -12.84 -8.47 -4.76
C ARG A 59 -12.54 -7.47 -5.86
N PHE A 60 -11.42 -7.62 -6.58
CA PHE A 60 -10.93 -6.71 -7.62
C PHE A 60 -11.98 -6.32 -8.66
N LYS A 61 -12.87 -7.24 -9.02
CA LYS A 61 -13.96 -6.99 -9.98
C LYS A 61 -15.03 -6.03 -9.46
N LYS A 62 -15.10 -5.78 -8.17
CA LYS A 62 -16.13 -4.95 -7.52
C LYS A 62 -15.66 -3.54 -7.22
N ILE A 63 -14.34 -3.33 -7.18
CA ILE A 63 -13.71 -2.07 -6.81
C ILE A 63 -13.88 -1.04 -7.95
N ILE A 64 -14.19 0.21 -7.59
CA ILE A 64 -14.24 1.34 -8.51
C ILE A 64 -13.06 2.28 -8.26
N ILE A 65 -12.70 3.08 -9.27
CA ILE A 65 -11.52 3.97 -9.23
C ILE A 65 -11.54 4.91 -8.03
N ARG A 66 -12.71 5.40 -7.59
CA ARG A 66 -12.83 6.30 -6.42
C ARG A 66 -12.26 5.69 -5.14
N GLU A 67 -12.28 4.37 -5.00
CA GLU A 67 -11.82 3.67 -3.79
C GLU A 67 -10.29 3.52 -3.74
N THR A 68 -9.63 3.59 -4.91
CA THR A 68 -8.19 3.31 -5.08
C THR A 68 -7.39 4.56 -5.48
N MET A 69 -8.05 5.60 -6.00
CA MET A 69 -7.37 6.80 -6.51
C MET A 69 -6.70 7.62 -5.42
N THR A 70 -5.58 8.26 -5.76
CA THR A 70 -5.06 9.39 -4.98
C THR A 70 -6.02 10.58 -5.13
N PRO A 71 -6.60 11.09 -4.04
CA PRO A 71 -7.59 12.16 -4.11
C PRO A 71 -6.96 13.50 -4.54
N ARG A 72 -7.78 14.39 -5.09
CA ARG A 72 -7.38 15.72 -5.60
C ARG A 72 -6.45 16.50 -4.67
N THR A 73 -6.73 16.47 -3.37
CA THR A 73 -5.99 17.24 -2.35
C THR A 73 -4.56 16.75 -2.15
N GLU A 74 -4.25 15.55 -2.60
CA GLU A 74 -2.96 14.89 -2.44
C GLU A 74 -2.17 14.81 -3.75
N ILE A 75 -2.73 15.34 -4.86
CA ILE A 75 -2.04 15.33 -6.15
C ILE A 75 -0.87 16.29 -6.12
N ALA A 76 0.35 15.76 -6.28
CA ALA A 76 1.51 16.54 -6.62
C ALA A 76 1.49 16.87 -8.13
N ALA A 77 1.20 18.11 -8.49
CA ALA A 77 1.12 18.58 -9.85
C ALA A 77 1.90 19.88 -10.06
N LEU A 78 2.25 20.20 -11.29
CA LEU A 78 2.94 21.44 -11.67
C LEU A 78 2.12 22.24 -12.66
N GLU A 79 2.24 23.57 -12.58
CA GLU A 79 1.69 24.46 -13.57
C GLU A 79 2.47 24.38 -14.88
N LYS A 80 1.79 24.58 -16.00
CA LYS A 80 2.37 24.58 -17.35
C LYS A 80 3.54 25.56 -17.52
N SER A 81 3.54 26.66 -16.75
CA SER A 81 4.59 27.67 -16.70
C SER A 81 5.81 27.30 -15.86
N SER A 82 5.77 26.20 -15.11
CA SER A 82 6.84 25.74 -14.23
C SER A 82 8.12 25.42 -15.02
N THR A 83 9.26 25.52 -14.33
CA THR A 83 10.58 25.27 -14.91
C THR A 83 11.00 23.80 -14.76
N ILE A 84 12.06 23.40 -15.48
CA ILE A 84 12.67 22.06 -15.30
C ILE A 84 13.24 21.91 -13.87
N GLU A 85 13.74 23.01 -13.27
CA GLU A 85 14.21 22.99 -11.88
C GLU A 85 13.08 22.65 -10.89
N ASP A 86 11.85 23.18 -11.13
CA ASP A 86 10.68 22.84 -10.31
C ASP A 86 10.32 21.37 -10.43
N VAL A 87 10.40 20.80 -11.64
CA VAL A 87 10.21 19.37 -11.89
C VAL A 87 11.21 18.54 -11.10
N LEU A 88 12.50 18.89 -11.18
CA LEU A 88 13.57 18.14 -10.49
C LEU A 88 13.42 18.23 -8.97
N ARG A 89 12.97 19.38 -8.46
CA ARG A 89 12.70 19.55 -7.03
C ARG A 89 11.63 18.57 -6.56
N ILE A 90 10.45 18.52 -7.19
CA ILE A 90 9.38 17.60 -6.83
C ILE A 90 9.84 16.14 -7.01
N ALA A 91 10.53 15.84 -8.09
CA ALA A 91 11.03 14.49 -8.35
C ALA A 91 11.97 13.98 -7.26
N ASN A 92 12.84 14.85 -6.73
CA ASN A 92 13.79 14.47 -5.66
C ASN A 92 13.13 14.37 -4.29
N THR A 93 12.11 15.21 -4.02
CA THR A 93 11.43 15.23 -2.71
C THR A 93 10.46 14.07 -2.57
N GLU A 94 9.65 13.82 -3.61
CA GLU A 94 8.50 12.92 -3.54
C GLU A 94 8.73 11.59 -4.27
N LYS A 95 9.88 11.43 -4.94
CA LYS A 95 10.25 10.24 -5.74
C LYS A 95 9.23 9.84 -6.82
N TYR A 96 8.38 10.74 -7.28
CA TYR A 96 7.38 10.46 -8.31
C TYR A 96 8.02 10.24 -9.68
N SER A 97 7.56 9.24 -10.42
CA SER A 97 7.97 8.96 -11.80
C SER A 97 7.17 9.75 -12.84
N ARG A 98 5.97 10.24 -12.48
CA ARG A 98 5.02 10.92 -13.36
C ARG A 98 4.38 12.09 -12.61
N ILE A 99 4.31 13.24 -13.26
CA ILE A 99 3.76 14.47 -12.66
C ILE A 99 2.70 15.03 -13.60
N PRO A 100 1.44 15.20 -13.16
CA PRO A 100 0.41 15.92 -13.90
C PRO A 100 0.79 17.39 -14.09
N ILE A 101 0.54 17.91 -15.29
CA ILE A 101 0.75 19.33 -15.63
C ILE A 101 -0.59 19.96 -15.91
N TYR A 102 -0.90 21.04 -15.21
CA TYR A 102 -2.17 21.76 -15.35
C TYR A 102 -1.97 23.19 -15.88
N GLU A 103 -3.02 23.78 -16.40
CA GLU A 103 -3.09 25.18 -16.85
C GLU A 103 -4.18 25.91 -16.05
N GLU A 104 -3.82 27.02 -15.41
CA GLU A 104 -4.66 27.86 -14.53
C GLU A 104 -5.06 27.16 -13.21
N ASN A 105 -5.67 26.00 -13.27
CA ASN A 105 -6.09 25.23 -12.09
C ASN A 105 -6.01 23.73 -12.34
N ILE A 106 -6.05 22.93 -11.26
CA ILE A 106 -5.90 21.48 -11.30
C ILE A 106 -7.03 20.75 -12.07
N ASP A 107 -8.17 21.42 -12.32
CA ASP A 107 -9.25 20.84 -13.13
C ASP A 107 -8.91 20.79 -14.62
N ASN A 108 -7.95 21.63 -15.04
CA ASN A 108 -7.48 21.67 -16.42
C ASN A 108 -6.10 21.01 -16.57
N VAL A 109 -6.03 19.70 -16.44
CA VAL A 109 -4.80 18.93 -16.66
C VAL A 109 -4.53 18.84 -18.16
N VAL A 110 -3.43 19.45 -18.62
CA VAL A 110 -3.05 19.56 -20.04
C VAL A 110 -1.97 18.56 -20.47
N GLY A 111 -1.28 17.91 -19.51
CA GLY A 111 -0.22 16.96 -19.81
C GLY A 111 0.15 16.07 -18.63
N ILE A 112 0.88 15.00 -18.92
CA ILE A 112 1.57 14.17 -17.91
C ILE A 112 3.05 14.15 -18.28
N LEU A 113 3.89 14.64 -17.39
CA LEU A 113 5.34 14.61 -17.53
C LEU A 113 5.86 13.27 -16.97
N TYR A 114 6.62 12.55 -17.79
CA TYR A 114 7.35 11.36 -17.37
C TYR A 114 8.80 11.74 -17.10
N LEU A 115 9.30 11.59 -15.89
CA LEU A 115 10.66 12.00 -15.54
C LEU A 115 11.73 11.36 -16.41
N ARG A 116 11.56 10.10 -16.80
CA ARG A 116 12.50 9.43 -17.71
C ARG A 116 12.60 10.10 -19.09
N ASP A 117 11.56 10.81 -19.52
CA ASP A 117 11.59 11.50 -20.82
C ASP A 117 12.47 12.76 -20.78
N LEU A 118 12.74 13.31 -19.59
CA LEU A 118 13.72 14.39 -19.38
C LEU A 118 15.15 13.94 -19.76
N LEU A 119 15.47 12.66 -19.57
CA LEU A 119 16.81 12.13 -19.89
C LEU A 119 17.18 12.30 -21.37
N LYS A 120 16.20 12.40 -22.26
CA LYS A 120 16.44 12.62 -23.71
C LYS A 120 17.03 14.01 -24.00
N TYR A 121 16.84 14.93 -23.07
CA TYR A 121 17.27 16.33 -23.20
C TYR A 121 18.46 16.65 -22.30
N TRP A 122 18.95 15.68 -21.52
CA TRP A 122 20.10 15.84 -20.64
C TRP A 122 21.39 16.02 -21.45
N GLY A 123 22.11 17.14 -21.18
CA GLY A 123 23.40 17.44 -21.87
C GLY A 123 23.26 18.12 -23.23
N GLY A 124 22.04 18.41 -23.72
CA GLY A 124 21.78 19.24 -24.90
C GLY A 124 21.68 20.73 -24.54
N LYS A 125 21.66 21.61 -25.56
CA LYS A 125 21.32 23.01 -25.37
C LYS A 125 19.81 23.14 -25.06
N SER A 126 19.46 23.07 -23.79
CA SER A 126 18.07 23.08 -23.31
C SER A 126 17.44 24.45 -23.13
N GLU A 127 18.08 25.52 -23.60
CA GLU A 127 17.64 26.91 -23.38
C GLU A 127 16.26 27.28 -24.03
N SER A 128 15.63 26.37 -24.78
CA SER A 128 14.33 26.62 -25.46
C SER A 128 13.27 25.53 -25.26
N ILE A 129 13.50 24.54 -24.41
CA ILE A 129 12.56 23.42 -24.23
C ILE A 129 11.59 23.75 -23.09
N THR A 130 10.30 23.73 -23.39
CA THR A 130 9.24 23.88 -22.38
C THR A 130 8.82 22.51 -21.83
N ILE A 131 8.24 22.47 -20.64
CA ILE A 131 7.69 21.23 -20.05
C ILE A 131 6.68 20.59 -21.00
N MET A 132 5.87 21.41 -21.70
CA MET A 132 4.86 20.92 -22.63
C MET A 132 5.41 20.17 -23.85
N ASP A 133 6.64 20.49 -24.28
CA ASP A 133 7.29 19.79 -25.40
C ASP A 133 7.64 18.33 -25.04
N ILE A 134 7.69 18.02 -23.73
CA ILE A 134 8.07 16.73 -23.18
C ILE A 134 6.84 15.94 -22.71
N CYS A 135 5.74 16.65 -22.38
CA CYS A 135 4.54 16.04 -21.83
C CYS A 135 3.81 15.12 -22.80
N ARG A 136 3.21 14.09 -22.25
CA ARG A 136 2.28 13.23 -22.96
C ARG A 136 0.85 13.69 -22.73
N LYS A 137 -0.05 13.34 -23.65
CA LYS A 137 -1.49 13.64 -23.47
C LYS A 137 -2.03 12.90 -22.25
N PRO A 138 -2.81 13.59 -21.39
CA PRO A 138 -3.44 12.94 -20.25
C PRO A 138 -4.53 11.98 -20.72
N TYR A 139 -4.72 10.89 -19.95
CA TYR A 139 -5.80 9.97 -20.14
C TYR A 139 -6.83 10.17 -19.03
N PHE A 140 -8.06 10.48 -19.40
CA PHE A 140 -9.14 10.79 -18.46
C PHE A 140 -10.09 9.62 -18.29
N VAL A 141 -10.52 9.38 -17.05
CA VAL A 141 -11.45 8.32 -16.69
C VAL A 141 -12.44 8.80 -15.62
N PRO A 142 -13.72 8.36 -15.63
CA PRO A 142 -14.66 8.72 -14.58
C PRO A 142 -14.33 7.94 -13.29
N GLU A 143 -14.57 8.53 -12.13
CA GLU A 143 -14.33 7.94 -10.82
C GLU A 143 -15.16 6.69 -10.53
N THR A 144 -16.31 6.52 -11.21
CA THR A 144 -17.20 5.37 -11.07
C THR A 144 -16.79 4.15 -11.90
N LYS A 145 -15.75 4.29 -12.71
CA LYS A 145 -15.26 3.21 -13.56
C LYS A 145 -14.64 2.10 -12.71
N ASN A 146 -14.87 0.85 -13.16
CA ASN A 146 -14.29 -0.33 -12.52
C ASN A 146 -12.77 -0.41 -12.77
N ILE A 147 -11.99 -0.78 -11.73
CA ILE A 147 -10.52 -0.85 -11.83
C ILE A 147 -10.06 -1.99 -12.75
N GLU A 148 -10.80 -3.10 -12.87
CA GLU A 148 -10.46 -4.19 -13.80
C GLU A 148 -10.50 -3.71 -15.26
N GLU A 149 -11.49 -2.87 -15.61
CA GLU A 149 -11.58 -2.26 -16.94
C GLU A 149 -10.42 -1.32 -17.19
N LEU A 150 -10.10 -0.45 -16.20
CA LEU A 150 -8.98 0.48 -16.29
C LEU A 150 -7.65 -0.27 -16.43
N PHE A 151 -7.44 -1.34 -15.70
CA PHE A 151 -6.25 -2.19 -15.81
C PHE A 151 -6.06 -2.71 -17.24
N LYS A 152 -7.13 -3.21 -17.87
CA LYS A 152 -7.11 -3.66 -19.27
C LYS A 152 -6.76 -2.52 -20.23
N GLU A 153 -7.31 -1.32 -19.99
CA GLU A 153 -7.05 -0.14 -20.81
C GLU A 153 -5.61 0.36 -20.66
N PHE A 154 -5.06 0.37 -19.46
CA PHE A 154 -3.65 0.72 -19.23
C PHE A 154 -2.70 -0.19 -20.01
N LYS A 155 -2.97 -1.50 -20.00
CA LYS A 155 -2.19 -2.48 -20.81
C LYS A 155 -2.32 -2.22 -22.31
N GLN A 156 -3.52 -1.93 -22.80
CA GLN A 156 -3.75 -1.68 -24.24
C GLN A 156 -3.13 -0.36 -24.71
N LYS A 157 -3.31 0.71 -23.93
CA LYS A 157 -2.84 2.08 -24.26
C LYS A 157 -1.36 2.27 -23.92
N LYS A 158 -0.74 1.35 -23.17
CA LYS A 158 0.63 1.45 -22.65
C LYS A 158 0.82 2.76 -21.86
N THR A 159 -0.18 3.14 -21.07
CA THR A 159 -0.14 4.24 -20.12
C THR A 159 -0.20 3.69 -18.70
N HIS A 160 0.37 4.42 -17.74
CA HIS A 160 0.48 3.99 -16.34
C HIS A 160 -0.15 5.00 -15.38
N MET A 161 -0.81 6.03 -15.89
CA MET A 161 -1.50 7.03 -15.07
C MET A 161 -2.72 7.53 -15.82
N ALA A 162 -3.82 7.72 -15.11
CA ALA A 162 -5.02 8.37 -15.59
C ALA A 162 -5.42 9.52 -14.65
N ILE A 163 -6.01 10.56 -15.20
CA ILE A 163 -6.66 11.64 -14.47
C ILE A 163 -8.11 11.21 -14.24
N VAL A 164 -8.53 11.22 -12.99
CA VAL A 164 -9.88 10.85 -12.59
C VAL A 164 -10.76 12.08 -12.60
N ILE A 165 -11.91 12.01 -13.24
CA ILE A 165 -12.86 13.14 -13.36
C ILE A 165 -14.17 12.79 -12.65
N ASP A 166 -14.73 13.82 -12.01
CA ASP A 166 -16.06 13.78 -11.40
C ASP A 166 -17.20 14.00 -12.43
N GLU A 167 -18.46 13.99 -11.98
CA GLU A 167 -19.65 14.17 -12.82
C GLU A 167 -19.76 15.61 -13.39
N TYR A 168 -19.01 16.57 -12.87
CA TYR A 168 -19.00 17.96 -13.31
C TYR A 168 -17.83 18.25 -14.26
N GLY A 169 -16.95 17.27 -14.51
CA GLY A 169 -15.79 17.39 -15.36
C GLY A 169 -14.56 17.96 -14.63
N GLY A 170 -14.62 18.14 -13.32
CA GLY A 170 -13.48 18.51 -12.49
C GLY A 170 -12.56 17.33 -12.22
N THR A 171 -11.32 17.61 -11.82
CA THR A 171 -10.38 16.57 -11.40
C THR A 171 -10.71 16.08 -10.00
N ALA A 172 -11.13 14.83 -9.88
CA ALA A 172 -11.41 14.15 -8.61
C ALA A 172 -10.13 13.56 -7.99
N GLY A 173 -9.20 13.10 -8.83
CA GLY A 173 -7.97 12.45 -8.38
C GLY A 173 -7.08 12.01 -9.54
N ILE A 174 -6.11 11.17 -9.21
CA ILE A 174 -5.30 10.42 -10.17
C ILE A 174 -5.30 8.95 -9.77
N VAL A 175 -5.07 8.08 -10.73
CA VAL A 175 -4.89 6.65 -10.48
C VAL A 175 -3.75 6.15 -11.36
N THR A 176 -2.88 5.33 -10.77
CA THR A 176 -1.73 4.74 -11.46
C THR A 176 -1.92 3.24 -11.70
N PHE A 177 -1.09 2.66 -12.53
CA PHE A 177 -1.04 1.21 -12.73
C PHE A 177 -0.56 0.51 -11.46
N GLU A 178 0.33 1.15 -10.74
CA GLU A 178 0.89 0.73 -9.48
C GLU A 178 -0.21 0.62 -8.41
N ASP A 179 -1.08 1.63 -8.26
CA ASP A 179 -2.23 1.62 -7.31
C ASP A 179 -3.18 0.44 -7.58
N ILE A 180 -3.41 0.13 -8.88
CA ILE A 180 -4.27 -1.00 -9.25
C ILE A 180 -3.61 -2.35 -8.92
N LEU A 181 -2.29 -2.47 -9.02
CA LEU A 181 -1.57 -3.68 -8.65
C LEU A 181 -1.59 -3.88 -7.13
N GLU A 182 -1.48 -2.81 -6.37
CA GLU A 182 -1.55 -2.81 -4.91
C GLU A 182 -2.87 -3.41 -4.40
N GLU A 183 -3.99 -3.16 -5.08
CA GLU A 183 -5.29 -3.78 -4.76
C GLU A 183 -5.33 -5.31 -4.94
N ILE A 184 -4.40 -5.89 -5.69
CA ILE A 184 -4.30 -7.35 -5.91
C ILE A 184 -3.26 -7.97 -5.00
N VAL A 185 -2.08 -7.34 -4.93
CA VAL A 185 -0.89 -7.92 -4.29
C VAL A 185 -0.77 -7.48 -2.84
N GLY A 186 -1.53 -6.45 -2.43
CA GLY A 186 -1.31 -5.73 -1.18
C GLY A 186 -0.12 -4.80 -1.29
N ASP A 187 0.31 -4.24 -0.18
CA ASP A 187 1.56 -3.46 -0.13
C ASP A 187 2.70 -4.36 -0.64
N ILE A 188 3.15 -4.14 -1.89
CA ILE A 188 4.35 -4.79 -2.40
C ILE A 188 5.48 -4.24 -1.54
N GLN A 189 6.02 -5.06 -0.67
CA GLN A 189 7.30 -4.73 -0.04
C GLN A 189 8.28 -4.53 -1.20
N ASP A 190 8.79 -3.29 -1.36
CA ASP A 190 9.82 -3.00 -2.33
C ASP A 190 11.01 -3.93 -2.02
N GLU A 191 11.67 -4.50 -3.04
CA GLU A 191 12.88 -5.30 -2.84
C GLU A 191 13.98 -4.49 -2.08
N TYR A 192 13.78 -3.18 -1.94
CA TYR A 192 14.55 -2.26 -1.10
C TYR A 192 14.00 -2.13 0.32
N ASP A 193 12.77 -2.58 0.63
CA ASP A 193 12.22 -2.59 2.00
C ASP A 193 12.74 -3.79 2.81
N SER A 194 13.30 -4.82 2.15
CA SER A 194 13.94 -5.97 2.83
C SER A 194 15.30 -5.63 3.47
N ASP A 195 15.86 -4.42 3.21
CA ASP A 195 17.05 -3.88 3.87
C ASP A 195 16.73 -2.70 4.81
N GLU A 196 15.47 -2.31 5.01
CA GLU A 196 15.11 -1.41 6.10
C GLU A 196 15.23 -2.22 7.40
N GLU A 197 16.27 -1.91 8.17
CA GLU A 197 16.42 -2.41 9.54
C GLU A 197 15.08 -2.25 10.26
N GLU A 198 14.51 -3.35 10.81
CA GLU A 198 13.23 -3.32 11.53
C GLU A 198 13.21 -2.27 12.64
N ILE A 199 14.41 -1.88 13.12
CA ILE A 199 14.65 -0.80 14.07
C ILE A 199 15.63 0.20 13.47
N PHE A 200 15.13 1.34 13.01
CA PHE A 200 15.94 2.44 12.48
C PHE A 200 16.19 3.51 13.54
N LYS A 201 17.45 3.75 13.92
CA LYS A 201 17.82 4.78 14.89
C LYS A 201 17.81 6.17 14.25
N VAL A 202 16.91 7.05 14.71
CA VAL A 202 16.77 8.43 14.23
C VAL A 202 17.62 9.41 15.04
N SER A 203 17.76 9.18 16.36
CA SER A 203 18.59 9.97 17.28
C SER A 203 19.02 9.12 18.48
N GLU A 204 19.78 9.69 19.44
CA GLU A 204 20.24 8.94 20.62
C GLU A 204 19.10 8.22 21.37
N ASN A 205 17.92 8.83 21.44
CA ASN A 205 16.79 8.31 22.21
C ASN A 205 15.52 8.12 21.38
N ALA A 206 15.61 8.16 20.03
CA ALA A 206 14.46 8.00 19.16
C ALA A 206 14.75 7.03 18.02
N PHE A 207 13.82 6.10 17.81
CA PHE A 207 13.89 5.03 16.83
C PHE A 207 12.59 5.00 16.03
N VAL A 208 12.63 4.55 14.78
CA VAL A 208 11.48 4.15 13.99
C VAL A 208 11.50 2.64 13.88
N VAL A 209 10.43 1.99 14.32
CA VAL A 209 10.34 0.55 14.45
C VAL A 209 9.16 0.06 13.60
N ASP A 210 9.34 -1.03 12.86
CA ASP A 210 8.24 -1.71 12.18
C ASP A 210 7.29 -2.31 13.23
N ALA A 211 5.98 -2.10 13.04
CA ALA A 211 5.00 -2.59 14.01
C ALA A 211 4.88 -4.12 14.01
N ARG A 212 5.38 -4.78 12.96
CA ARG A 212 5.39 -6.25 12.83
C ARG A 212 6.58 -6.92 13.48
N ILE A 213 7.56 -6.15 13.97
CA ILE A 213 8.71 -6.71 14.67
C ILE A 213 8.24 -7.64 15.79
N ASP A 214 8.86 -8.81 15.89
CA ASP A 214 8.60 -9.74 16.98
C ASP A 214 8.98 -9.10 18.33
N ILE A 215 8.17 -9.37 19.36
CA ILE A 215 8.43 -8.83 20.69
C ILE A 215 9.76 -9.31 21.23
N ASP A 216 10.19 -10.55 20.92
CA ASP A 216 11.48 -11.07 21.35
C ASP A 216 12.63 -10.27 20.73
N GLU A 217 12.53 -9.90 19.46
CA GLU A 217 13.54 -9.07 18.78
C GLU A 217 13.57 -7.63 19.30
N PHE A 218 12.39 -7.06 19.62
CA PHE A 218 12.31 -5.77 20.27
C PHE A 218 12.92 -5.78 21.66
N ASP A 219 12.63 -6.80 22.47
CA ASP A 219 13.14 -6.99 23.82
C ASP A 219 14.66 -7.16 23.80
N ASP A 220 15.19 -7.96 22.87
CA ASP A 220 16.63 -8.17 22.71
C ASP A 220 17.37 -6.88 22.30
N TYR A 221 16.78 -6.07 21.40
CA TYR A 221 17.40 -4.83 20.94
C TYR A 221 17.44 -3.74 22.00
N PHE A 222 16.36 -3.59 22.77
CA PHE A 222 16.24 -2.54 23.79
C PHE A 222 16.59 -3.02 25.22
N GLU A 223 17.05 -4.27 25.38
CA GLU A 223 17.35 -4.90 26.67
C GLU A 223 16.18 -4.75 27.68
N THR A 224 14.96 -5.09 27.25
CA THR A 224 13.72 -4.96 28.01
C THR A 224 12.96 -6.28 28.04
N GLU A 225 11.88 -6.34 28.82
CA GLU A 225 10.95 -7.47 28.87
C GLU A 225 9.51 -6.94 28.83
N LEU A 226 8.94 -6.83 27.61
CA LEU A 226 7.53 -6.46 27.47
C LEU A 226 6.62 -7.60 27.96
N PRO A 227 5.44 -7.28 28.55
CA PRO A 227 4.49 -8.31 28.98
C PRO A 227 4.09 -9.22 27.82
N ARG A 228 4.08 -10.54 28.05
CA ARG A 228 3.73 -11.55 27.04
C ARG A 228 2.33 -12.07 27.32
N GLU A 229 1.37 -11.68 26.48
CA GLU A 229 -0.01 -12.16 26.59
C GLU A 229 -0.45 -12.84 25.28
N LYS A 230 -1.35 -12.21 24.49
CA LYS A 230 -1.96 -12.78 23.28
C LYS A 230 -1.50 -12.09 21.99
N TYR A 231 -0.31 -11.57 21.99
CA TYR A 231 0.26 -10.85 20.84
C TYR A 231 1.73 -11.27 20.66
N GLU A 232 2.18 -11.31 19.44
CA GLU A 232 3.53 -11.74 19.04
C GLU A 232 4.35 -10.54 18.53
N THR A 233 3.69 -9.43 18.13
CA THR A 233 4.33 -8.26 17.53
C THR A 233 4.18 -7.00 18.37
N LEU A 234 5.07 -6.02 18.19
CA LEU A 234 5.02 -4.72 18.86
C LEU A 234 3.70 -3.97 18.58
N GLY A 235 3.19 -4.02 17.34
CA GLY A 235 1.91 -3.45 16.98
C GLY A 235 0.75 -4.10 17.72
N GLY A 236 0.79 -5.43 17.87
CA GLY A 236 -0.18 -6.19 18.67
C GLY A 236 -0.15 -5.80 20.14
N PHE A 237 1.04 -5.62 20.71
CA PHE A 237 1.22 -5.12 22.09
C PHE A 237 0.57 -3.74 22.30
N ILE A 238 0.81 -2.79 21.38
CA ILE A 238 0.24 -1.44 21.47
C ILE A 238 -1.29 -1.47 21.34
N CYS A 239 -1.83 -2.26 20.40
CA CYS A 239 -3.29 -2.44 20.27
C CYS A 239 -3.90 -3.04 21.54
N HIS A 240 -3.20 -3.99 22.19
CA HIS A 240 -3.65 -4.55 23.47
C HIS A 240 -3.65 -3.50 24.58
N LEU A 241 -2.61 -2.70 24.69
CA LEU A 241 -2.45 -1.63 25.70
C LEU A 241 -3.54 -0.55 25.55
N THR A 242 -3.92 -0.21 24.32
CA THR A 242 -4.92 0.83 24.03
C THR A 242 -6.35 0.31 23.97
N GLY A 243 -6.53 -1.01 23.81
CA GLY A 243 -7.83 -1.65 23.60
C GLY A 243 -8.47 -1.34 22.22
N LYS A 244 -7.75 -0.68 21.32
CA LYS A 244 -8.16 -0.32 19.95
C LYS A 244 -6.92 -0.23 19.05
N VAL A 245 -7.10 -0.10 17.74
CA VAL A 245 -6.03 0.33 16.83
C VAL A 245 -5.88 1.86 16.97
N PRO A 246 -4.73 2.38 17.48
CA PRO A 246 -4.56 3.82 17.65
C PRO A 246 -4.33 4.52 16.32
N GLU A 247 -4.77 5.80 16.22
CA GLU A 247 -4.61 6.62 15.02
C GLU A 247 -3.17 7.15 14.87
N VAL A 248 -2.80 7.53 13.65
CA VAL A 248 -1.50 8.18 13.37
C VAL A 248 -1.39 9.48 14.18
N GLY A 249 -0.27 9.65 14.90
CA GLY A 249 -0.03 10.75 15.84
C GLY A 249 -0.49 10.47 17.27
N GLU A 250 -1.28 9.43 17.54
CA GLU A 250 -1.54 9.01 18.92
C GLU A 250 -0.27 8.46 19.56
N SER A 251 -0.10 8.67 20.87
CA SER A 251 1.03 8.16 21.62
C SER A 251 0.61 7.41 22.87
N VAL A 252 1.33 6.35 23.18
CA VAL A 252 1.13 5.49 24.35
C VAL A 252 2.46 5.39 25.11
N THR A 253 2.41 5.39 26.43
CA THR A 253 3.61 5.24 27.27
C THR A 253 3.52 3.93 28.05
N PHE A 254 4.61 3.18 28.04
CA PHE A 254 4.77 1.99 28.84
C PHE A 254 6.18 1.96 29.41
N GLU A 255 6.33 1.90 30.71
CA GLU A 255 7.60 1.99 31.45
C GLU A 255 8.45 3.19 31.01
N ASN A 256 9.64 2.95 30.44
CA ASN A 256 10.58 3.96 29.95
C ASN A 256 10.42 4.24 28.44
N PHE A 257 9.40 3.63 27.79
CA PHE A 257 9.13 3.81 26.36
C PHE A 257 7.91 4.70 26.14
N LYS A 258 8.02 5.61 25.17
CA LYS A 258 6.90 6.30 24.56
C LYS A 258 6.80 5.86 23.11
N PHE A 259 5.69 5.27 22.76
CA PHE A 259 5.34 4.83 21.41
C PHE A 259 4.43 5.86 20.75
N GLU A 260 4.80 6.38 19.60
CA GLU A 260 3.99 7.31 18.79
C GLU A 260 3.75 6.67 17.43
N ILE A 261 2.48 6.55 17.02
CA ILE A 261 2.12 5.93 15.75
C ILE A 261 2.52 6.88 14.62
N SER A 262 3.48 6.49 13.80
CA SER A 262 3.97 7.32 12.69
C SER A 262 3.34 6.97 11.34
N LYS A 263 2.92 5.71 11.15
CA LYS A 263 2.21 5.23 9.96
C LYS A 263 1.27 4.10 10.36
N GLY A 264 0.08 4.06 9.76
CA GLY A 264 -0.92 3.03 10.00
C GLY A 264 -2.25 3.37 9.36
N SER A 265 -3.22 2.46 9.50
CA SER A 265 -4.59 2.60 9.02
C SER A 265 -5.59 2.36 10.17
N GLU A 266 -6.89 2.46 9.91
CA GLU A 266 -7.94 2.11 10.90
C GLU A 266 -7.89 0.65 11.37
N ARG A 267 -7.15 -0.22 10.66
CA ARG A 267 -7.10 -1.67 10.92
C ARG A 267 -5.76 -2.16 11.44
N LYS A 268 -4.65 -1.46 11.14
CA LYS A 268 -3.28 -1.89 11.51
C LYS A 268 -2.36 -0.70 11.76
N ILE A 269 -1.32 -0.96 12.57
CA ILE A 269 -0.17 -0.06 12.74
C ILE A 269 0.94 -0.56 11.79
N ASP A 270 1.59 0.35 11.05
CA ASP A 270 2.68 0.00 10.14
C ASP A 270 4.05 0.40 10.72
N LYS A 271 4.20 1.64 11.21
CA LYS A 271 5.47 2.15 11.77
C LYS A 271 5.21 2.90 13.08
N ILE A 272 6.11 2.72 14.04
CA ILE A 272 6.03 3.30 15.39
C ILE A 272 7.32 4.08 15.65
N LYS A 273 7.19 5.33 16.12
CA LYS A 273 8.32 6.05 16.71
C LYS A 273 8.42 5.66 18.18
N VAL A 274 9.54 5.11 18.55
CA VAL A 274 9.87 4.69 19.92
C VAL A 274 10.83 5.71 20.52
N PHE A 275 10.46 6.33 21.63
CA PHE A 275 11.32 7.20 22.40
C PHE A 275 11.65 6.51 23.72
N VAL A 276 12.96 6.48 24.07
CA VAL A 276 13.46 5.84 25.28
C VAL A 276 13.90 6.91 26.28
N ASP A 277 13.27 6.97 27.44
CA ASP A 277 13.48 8.05 28.42
C ASP A 277 14.75 7.94 29.28
N LYS A 278 15.60 6.97 29.07
CA LYS A 278 17.01 6.83 29.50
C LYS A 278 17.52 5.44 29.13
N TYR A 279 18.51 5.38 28.27
CA TYR A 279 19.43 4.23 28.28
C TYR A 279 20.18 4.28 29.63
N PRO A 280 20.32 3.20 30.38
CA PRO A 280 21.32 3.13 31.43
C PRO A 280 22.69 3.40 30.80
N GLU A 281 23.40 4.43 31.28
CA GLU A 281 24.80 4.67 30.87
C GLU A 281 25.55 3.36 31.05
N ALA A 282 26.19 2.88 29.99
CA ALA A 282 27.07 1.73 30.06
C ALA A 282 28.07 1.99 31.21
N GLU A 283 28.01 1.20 32.27
CA GLU A 283 29.03 1.26 33.34
C GLU A 283 30.40 0.96 32.70
N ASP A 284 31.25 1.98 32.74
CA ASP A 284 32.67 1.83 32.43
C ASP A 284 33.23 0.67 33.25
N TYR A 285 33.43 -0.47 32.63
CA TYR A 285 34.30 -1.51 33.17
C TYR A 285 35.68 -0.93 33.20
N LYS A 286 36.07 -0.35 34.35
CA LYS A 286 37.48 -0.12 34.68
C LYS A 286 38.11 -1.48 34.89
N GLU A 287 38.98 -1.86 33.96
CA GLU A 287 39.97 -2.90 34.20
C GLU A 287 40.89 -2.42 35.35
N ASP A 288 40.93 -3.20 36.40
CA ASP A 288 42.02 -3.23 37.39
C ASP A 288 43.01 -4.35 37.06
#